data_b9147cc34e50d07c019db9f6878939fe
#
_entry.id   b9147cc34e50d07c019db9f6878939fe
#
_cell.length_a   1.000
_cell.length_b   1.000
_cell.length_c   1.000
_cell.angle_alpha   90.00
_cell.angle_beta   90.00
_cell.angle_gamma   90.00
#
_symmetry.space_group_name_H-M   'P 1'
#
loop_
_entity.id
_entity.type
_entity.pdbx_description
1 polymer ?
#
loop_
_entity_poly.entity_id
_entity_poly.type
_entity_poly.pdbx_seq_one_letter_code
_entity_poly.pdbx_strand_id
1 'polypeptide(L)'
;MSRFDFIQTSLPDLMLVQRKAAEDYRGFLSRFYCIEAFAEAGIKKPIVQINQTLTRKKGAVRGLHFQHPPHAEIKLVSCLKGEVLDVAVDIRRTSPTFLQWHGEILSAANRKSLLIPEGYAHGFQALTEDCELIYLHTSAYHPDAEGALNVTDPALSIDWPLPVIDLSKRDQNHPFVTNINFKGVTL
;
A
#
# COMPACT_ATOMS: atom_id res chain seq x y z
N MET A 1 0.48 -16.51 22.05
CA MET A 1 -0.46 -15.47 21.55
C MET A 1 0.09 -14.87 20.28
N SER A 2 -0.73 -14.71 19.24
CA SER A 2 -0.33 -14.07 17.97
C SER A 2 0.14 -12.63 18.20
N ARG A 3 1.19 -12.19 17.51
CA ARG A 3 1.68 -10.81 17.53
C ARG A 3 0.98 -9.94 16.50
N PHE A 4 0.03 -10.50 15.75
CA PHE A 4 -0.73 -9.82 14.70
C PHE A 4 -2.20 -10.17 14.81
N ASP A 5 -3.07 -9.21 14.48
CA ASP A 5 -4.45 -9.46 14.07
C ASP A 5 -4.54 -9.11 12.58
N PHE A 6 -5.03 -10.05 11.77
CA PHE A 6 -5.34 -9.87 10.36
C PHE A 6 -6.82 -9.57 10.23
N ILE A 7 -7.14 -8.37 9.75
CA ILE A 7 -8.52 -7.85 9.70
C ILE A 7 -8.87 -7.63 8.24
N GLN A 8 -9.91 -8.32 7.77
CA GLN A 8 -10.39 -8.16 6.40
C GLN A 8 -10.96 -6.75 6.19
N THR A 9 -10.59 -6.10 5.10
CA THR A 9 -11.17 -4.82 4.67
C THR A 9 -12.44 -5.02 3.83
N SER A 10 -12.99 -3.95 3.29
CA SER A 10 -14.12 -4.02 2.35
C SER A 10 -13.75 -4.61 0.98
N LEU A 11 -12.46 -4.62 0.63
CA LEU A 11 -11.98 -5.15 -0.63
C LEU A 11 -11.44 -6.58 -0.47
N PRO A 12 -11.67 -7.48 -1.45
CA PRO A 12 -11.23 -8.87 -1.37
C PRO A 12 -9.72 -9.01 -1.21
N ASP A 13 -9.28 -9.84 -0.26
CA ASP A 13 -7.89 -10.20 0.02
C ASP A 13 -7.00 -9.03 0.55
N LEU A 14 -7.50 -7.80 0.53
CA LEU A 14 -6.84 -6.65 1.13
C LEU A 14 -7.05 -6.69 2.64
N MET A 15 -5.97 -6.76 3.42
CA MET A 15 -6.05 -6.90 4.87
C MET A 15 -5.35 -5.77 5.61
N LEU A 16 -5.96 -5.35 6.70
CA LEU A 16 -5.30 -4.55 7.71
C LEU A 16 -4.60 -5.49 8.70
N VAL A 17 -3.32 -5.21 8.97
CA VAL A 17 -2.52 -5.95 9.95
C VAL A 17 -2.27 -5.07 11.17
N GLN A 18 -2.96 -5.38 12.28
CA GLN A 18 -2.70 -4.72 13.56
C GLN A 18 -1.55 -5.41 14.27
N ARG A 19 -0.43 -4.70 14.44
CA ARG A 19 0.75 -5.20 15.15
C ARG A 19 0.56 -5.02 16.65
N LYS A 20 0.76 -6.11 17.41
CA LYS A 20 0.72 -6.11 18.90
C LYS A 20 2.12 -5.93 19.45
N ALA A 21 2.36 -4.80 20.08
CA ALA A 21 3.60 -4.53 20.78
C ALA A 21 3.65 -5.21 22.15
N ALA A 22 4.84 -5.62 22.56
CA ALA A 22 5.14 -5.93 23.96
C ALA A 22 5.78 -4.67 24.57
N GLU A 23 5.17 -4.16 25.64
CA GLU A 23 5.57 -2.89 26.25
C GLU A 23 6.07 -3.12 27.68
N ASP A 24 7.12 -2.38 28.08
CA ASP A 24 7.60 -2.29 29.44
C ASP A 24 8.15 -0.86 29.71
N TYR A 25 8.75 -0.62 30.88
CA TYR A 25 9.27 0.69 31.26
C TYR A 25 10.38 1.24 30.35
N ARG A 26 10.99 0.43 29.49
CA ARG A 26 12.02 0.82 28.52
C ARG A 26 11.44 1.23 27.16
N GLY A 27 10.15 0.91 26.90
CA GLY A 27 9.49 1.14 25.62
C GLY A 27 8.76 -0.09 25.11
N PHE A 28 8.87 -0.35 23.80
CA PHE A 28 8.15 -1.48 23.21
C PHE A 28 8.98 -2.26 22.19
N LEU A 29 8.62 -3.53 22.03
CA LEU A 29 9.03 -4.40 20.92
C LEU A 29 7.80 -4.69 20.04
N SER A 30 7.86 -4.32 18.77
CA SER A 30 6.83 -4.65 17.78
C SER A 30 7.45 -5.39 16.60
N ARG A 31 6.84 -6.49 16.19
CA ARG A 31 7.28 -7.28 15.03
C ARG A 31 6.57 -6.78 13.78
N PHE A 32 7.31 -6.53 12.70
CA PHE A 32 6.73 -6.13 11.41
C PHE A 32 6.27 -7.33 10.58
N TYR A 33 7.05 -8.41 10.58
CA TYR A 33 6.79 -9.59 9.77
C TYR A 33 7.24 -10.87 10.50
N CYS A 34 6.53 -11.95 10.25
CA CYS A 34 6.92 -13.30 10.65
C CYS A 34 6.39 -14.27 9.60
N ILE A 35 7.27 -15.00 8.94
CA ILE A 35 6.91 -15.88 7.82
C ILE A 35 5.84 -16.89 8.23
N GLU A 36 5.92 -17.48 9.43
CA GLU A 36 4.93 -18.44 9.94
C GLU A 36 3.56 -17.81 10.12
N ALA A 37 3.48 -16.66 10.82
CA ALA A 37 2.22 -15.98 11.08
C ALA A 37 1.54 -15.47 9.80
N PHE A 38 2.33 -15.02 8.81
CA PHE A 38 1.80 -14.57 7.52
C PHE A 38 1.38 -15.76 6.65
N ALA A 39 2.08 -16.89 6.74
CA ALA A 39 1.68 -18.13 6.06
C ALA A 39 0.34 -18.67 6.58
N GLU A 40 0.09 -18.59 7.90
CA GLU A 40 -1.20 -18.92 8.52
C GLU A 40 -2.32 -18.00 8.02
N ALA A 41 -2.02 -16.73 7.73
CA ALA A 41 -2.95 -15.77 7.11
C ALA A 41 -3.07 -15.93 5.59
N GLY A 42 -2.46 -16.96 4.99
CA GLY A 42 -2.54 -17.26 3.56
C GLY A 42 -1.41 -16.68 2.70
N ILE A 43 -0.50 -15.91 3.26
CA ILE A 43 0.62 -15.27 2.54
C ILE A 43 1.83 -16.21 2.54
N LYS A 44 2.00 -16.97 1.47
CA LYS A 44 3.05 -18.00 1.35
C LYS A 44 4.27 -17.55 0.55
N LYS A 45 4.18 -16.44 -0.19
CA LYS A 45 5.31 -15.91 -0.96
C LYS A 45 6.34 -15.28 -0.01
N PRO A 46 7.64 -15.53 -0.19
CA PRO A 46 8.68 -14.94 0.65
C PRO A 46 8.82 -13.42 0.39
N ILE A 47 9.27 -12.69 1.40
CA ILE A 47 9.72 -11.30 1.22
C ILE A 47 11.10 -11.35 0.57
N VAL A 48 11.24 -10.66 -0.57
CA VAL A 48 12.48 -10.63 -1.36
C VAL A 48 13.12 -9.25 -1.45
N GLN A 49 12.36 -8.19 -1.14
CA GLN A 49 12.84 -6.81 -1.17
C GLN A 49 12.19 -5.99 -0.06
N ILE A 50 12.98 -5.12 0.58
CA ILE A 50 12.51 -4.20 1.62
C ILE A 50 12.98 -2.80 1.25
N ASN A 51 12.06 -1.84 1.20
CA ASN A 51 12.35 -0.44 0.91
C ASN A 51 11.92 0.46 2.07
N GLN A 52 12.62 1.57 2.24
CA GLN A 52 12.22 2.66 3.12
C GLN A 52 12.07 3.94 2.30
N THR A 53 11.08 4.75 2.61
CA THR A 53 10.89 6.08 1.99
C THR A 53 10.76 7.15 3.06
N LEU A 54 11.20 8.36 2.71
CA LEU A 54 10.92 9.59 3.44
C LEU A 54 10.13 10.52 2.52
N THR A 55 8.99 11.01 2.99
CA THR A 55 8.16 12.02 2.34
C THR A 55 8.10 13.26 3.23
N ARG A 56 8.71 14.35 2.80
CA ARG A 56 8.96 15.52 3.65
C ARG A 56 7.72 16.38 3.87
N LYS A 57 6.90 16.56 2.84
CA LYS A 57 5.83 17.55 2.87
C LYS A 57 4.48 16.91 3.18
N LYS A 58 3.76 17.48 4.13
CA LYS A 58 2.35 17.20 4.36
C LYS A 58 1.53 17.50 3.09
N GLY A 59 0.62 16.61 2.71
CA GLY A 59 -0.18 16.69 1.48
C GLY A 59 0.49 16.08 0.25
N ALA A 60 1.80 15.75 0.30
CA ALA A 60 2.47 15.06 -0.79
C ALA A 60 1.84 13.68 -1.03
N VAL A 61 1.65 13.32 -2.30
CA VAL A 61 1.12 12.02 -2.72
C VAL A 61 2.16 11.28 -3.55
N ARG A 62 2.24 9.97 -3.36
CA ARG A 62 3.04 9.05 -4.19
C ARG A 62 2.14 7.91 -4.65
N GLY A 63 2.12 7.60 -5.93
CA GLY A 63 1.30 6.53 -6.49
C GLY A 63 0.64 6.94 -7.81
N LEU A 64 -0.32 6.14 -8.28
CA LEU A 64 -0.65 4.78 -7.82
C LEU A 64 0.20 3.79 -8.61
N HIS A 65 1.00 2.97 -7.93
CA HIS A 65 1.97 2.08 -8.58
C HIS A 65 1.63 0.60 -8.37
N PHE A 66 1.90 -0.20 -9.38
CA PHE A 66 1.78 -1.66 -9.36
C PHE A 66 2.81 -2.30 -10.32
N GLN A 67 2.96 -3.62 -10.26
CA GLN A 67 3.71 -4.37 -11.26
C GLN A 67 2.80 -5.37 -11.99
N HIS A 68 3.01 -5.48 -13.32
CA HIS A 68 2.33 -6.47 -14.13
C HIS A 68 2.88 -7.89 -13.88
N PRO A 69 2.03 -8.95 -14.01
CA PRO A 69 2.55 -10.31 -14.07
C PRO A 69 3.61 -10.49 -15.17
N PRO A 70 4.62 -11.34 -14.97
CA PRO A 70 4.79 -12.27 -13.84
C PRO A 70 5.43 -11.64 -12.60
N HIS A 71 5.65 -10.32 -12.57
CA HIS A 71 6.31 -9.59 -11.47
C HIS A 71 5.33 -8.94 -10.48
N ALA A 72 4.03 -9.29 -10.56
CA ALA A 72 3.04 -8.86 -9.59
C ALA A 72 3.49 -9.21 -8.16
N GLU A 73 3.19 -8.31 -7.21
CA GLU A 73 3.74 -8.39 -5.87
C GLU A 73 2.68 -8.19 -4.78
N ILE A 74 2.86 -8.88 -3.67
CA ILE A 74 2.20 -8.54 -2.41
C ILE A 74 3.07 -7.51 -1.70
N LYS A 75 2.47 -6.44 -1.19
CA LYS A 75 3.14 -5.41 -0.39
C LYS A 75 2.62 -5.42 1.04
N LEU A 76 3.51 -5.37 2.02
CA LEU A 76 3.17 -4.99 3.38
C LEU A 76 3.71 -3.59 3.62
N VAL A 77 2.83 -2.62 3.83
CA VAL A 77 3.17 -1.20 4.02
C VAL A 77 2.95 -0.81 5.46
N SER A 78 3.91 -0.14 6.06
CA SER A 78 3.83 0.34 7.46
C SER A 78 4.42 1.73 7.59
N CYS A 79 3.79 2.58 8.40
CA CYS A 79 4.33 3.89 8.73
C CYS A 79 5.25 3.77 9.97
N LEU A 80 6.49 4.27 9.83
CA LEU A 80 7.52 4.29 10.89
C LEU A 80 7.55 5.61 11.63
N LYS A 81 7.23 6.71 10.92
CA LYS A 81 7.21 8.08 11.46
C LYS A 81 6.12 8.88 10.77
N GLY A 82 5.38 9.68 11.53
CA GLY A 82 4.28 10.48 11.03
C GLY A 82 3.00 9.67 10.82
N GLU A 83 2.17 10.15 9.91
CA GLU A 83 0.87 9.60 9.58
C GLU A 83 0.56 9.77 8.10
N VAL A 84 -0.02 8.76 7.48
CA VAL A 84 -0.42 8.76 6.07
C VAL A 84 -1.83 8.19 5.89
N LEU A 85 -2.56 8.65 4.86
CA LEU A 85 -3.64 7.85 4.27
C LEU A 85 -2.99 6.94 3.23
N ASP A 86 -3.00 5.63 3.49
CA ASP A 86 -2.49 4.60 2.59
C ASP A 86 -3.64 4.02 1.78
N VAL A 87 -3.52 4.01 0.45
CA VAL A 87 -4.61 3.70 -0.48
C VAL A 87 -4.26 2.54 -1.38
N ALA A 88 -5.15 1.57 -1.47
CA ALA A 88 -5.08 0.46 -2.41
C ALA A 88 -6.31 0.45 -3.32
N VAL A 89 -6.10 0.36 -4.63
CA VAL A 89 -7.14 0.28 -5.67
C VAL A 89 -7.14 -1.10 -6.29
N ASP A 90 -8.27 -1.78 -6.30
CA ASP A 90 -8.40 -3.08 -6.97
C ASP A 90 -8.36 -2.89 -8.49
N ILE A 91 -7.31 -3.41 -9.13
CA ILE A 91 -7.14 -3.32 -10.58
C ILE A 91 -7.22 -4.68 -11.28
N ARG A 92 -7.71 -5.71 -10.60
CA ARG A 92 -7.93 -7.04 -11.16
C ARG A 92 -9.12 -7.03 -12.11
N ARG A 93 -8.89 -7.41 -13.35
CA ARG A 93 -9.86 -7.32 -14.46
C ARG A 93 -11.22 -7.95 -14.18
N THR A 94 -11.24 -9.07 -13.49
CA THR A 94 -12.47 -9.85 -13.23
C THR A 94 -12.99 -9.69 -11.81
N SER A 95 -12.41 -8.77 -11.03
CA SER A 95 -12.84 -8.53 -9.66
C SER A 95 -14.21 -7.84 -9.61
N PRO A 96 -15.09 -8.23 -8.69
CA PRO A 96 -16.35 -7.53 -8.45
C PRO A 96 -16.15 -6.13 -7.90
N THR A 97 -14.94 -5.83 -7.39
CA THR A 97 -14.53 -4.51 -6.86
C THR A 97 -13.54 -3.79 -7.77
N PHE A 98 -13.52 -4.14 -9.07
CA PHE A 98 -12.64 -3.48 -10.05
C PHE A 98 -12.80 -1.96 -10.01
N LEU A 99 -11.67 -1.25 -9.87
CA LEU A 99 -11.53 0.21 -9.70
C LEU A 99 -12.12 0.77 -8.39
N GLN A 100 -12.60 -0.06 -7.48
CA GLN A 100 -12.88 0.41 -6.12
C GLN A 100 -11.58 0.50 -5.32
N TRP A 101 -11.57 1.41 -4.35
CA TRP A 101 -10.42 1.63 -3.49
C TRP A 101 -10.78 1.53 -2.01
N HIS A 102 -9.76 1.28 -1.20
CA HIS A 102 -9.81 1.34 0.25
C HIS A 102 -8.66 2.20 0.74
N GLY A 103 -8.95 3.08 1.72
CA GLY A 103 -7.95 3.89 2.38
C GLY A 103 -7.89 3.58 3.88
N GLU A 104 -6.68 3.48 4.42
CA GLU A 104 -6.44 3.25 5.84
C GLU A 104 -5.42 4.26 6.37
N ILE A 105 -5.69 4.79 7.56
CA ILE A 105 -4.72 5.64 8.25
C ILE A 105 -3.64 4.77 8.88
N LEU A 106 -2.42 4.89 8.38
CA LEU A 106 -1.24 4.26 8.96
C LEU A 106 -0.39 5.30 9.69
N SER A 107 0.02 4.99 10.92
CA SER A 107 0.91 5.87 11.70
C SER A 107 1.88 5.07 12.56
N ALA A 108 2.96 5.71 12.99
CA ALA A 108 3.87 5.15 13.98
C ALA A 108 3.14 4.80 15.28
N ALA A 109 2.13 5.62 15.66
CA ALA A 109 1.38 5.47 16.89
C ALA A 109 0.38 4.29 16.84
N ASN A 110 -0.39 4.15 15.75
CA ASN A 110 -1.42 3.11 15.66
C ASN A 110 -0.86 1.72 15.33
N ARG A 111 0.37 1.64 14.83
CA ARG A 111 1.07 0.38 14.48
C ARG A 111 0.29 -0.51 13.52
N LYS A 112 -0.56 0.09 12.69
CA LYS A 112 -1.25 -0.58 11.61
C LYS A 112 -0.33 -0.74 10.40
N SER A 113 -0.58 -1.76 9.61
CA SER A 113 0.06 -2.00 8.31
C SER A 113 -1.00 -2.43 7.32
N LEU A 114 -0.87 -2.03 6.06
CA LEU A 114 -1.76 -2.51 5.01
C LEU A 114 -1.07 -3.63 4.24
N LEU A 115 -1.72 -4.79 4.17
CA LEU A 115 -1.28 -5.96 3.41
C LEU A 115 -2.04 -5.98 2.08
N ILE A 116 -1.35 -5.56 1.04
CA ILE A 116 -1.91 -5.31 -0.29
C ILE A 116 -1.59 -6.50 -1.19
N PRO A 117 -2.59 -7.24 -1.69
CA PRO A 117 -2.36 -8.40 -2.55
C PRO A 117 -1.93 -8.00 -3.96
N GLU A 118 -1.53 -9.00 -4.74
CA GLU A 118 -1.29 -8.82 -6.18
C GLU A 118 -2.55 -8.31 -6.87
N GLY A 119 -2.36 -7.50 -7.92
CA GLY A 119 -3.48 -6.92 -8.66
C GLY A 119 -4.13 -5.72 -7.99
N TYR A 120 -3.40 -5.05 -7.12
CA TYR A 120 -3.78 -3.76 -6.57
C TYR A 120 -2.77 -2.68 -6.96
N ALA A 121 -3.25 -1.49 -7.30
CA ALA A 121 -2.41 -0.29 -7.40
C ALA A 121 -2.35 0.38 -6.02
N HIS A 122 -1.17 0.86 -5.65
CA HIS A 122 -0.89 1.40 -4.32
C HIS A 122 -0.36 2.82 -4.38
N GLY A 123 -0.82 3.66 -3.46
CA GLY A 123 -0.30 4.99 -3.22
C GLY A 123 -0.65 5.48 -1.83
N PHE A 124 -0.14 6.64 -1.45
CA PHE A 124 -0.45 7.25 -0.16
C PHE A 124 -0.36 8.77 -0.20
N GLN A 125 -1.05 9.43 0.74
CA GLN A 125 -0.89 10.85 1.02
C GLN A 125 -0.28 11.04 2.41
N ALA A 126 0.78 11.85 2.51
CA ALA A 126 1.37 12.24 3.78
C ALA A 126 0.42 13.21 4.52
N LEU A 127 -0.01 12.86 5.73
CA LEU A 127 -0.88 13.68 6.58
C LEU A 127 -0.10 14.53 7.59
N THR A 128 1.18 14.23 7.77
CA THR A 128 2.13 15.02 8.56
C THR A 128 3.40 15.30 7.75
N GLU A 129 4.27 16.12 8.28
CA GLU A 129 5.62 16.31 7.75
C GLU A 129 6.51 15.09 8.05
N ASP A 130 7.55 14.88 7.22
CA ASP A 130 8.58 13.85 7.41
C ASP A 130 8.03 12.45 7.68
N CYS A 131 7.06 11.99 6.87
CA CYS A 131 6.54 10.63 6.95
C CYS A 131 7.55 9.62 6.45
N GLU A 132 7.84 8.60 7.25
CA GLU A 132 8.68 7.47 6.87
C GLU A 132 7.87 6.19 6.80
N LEU A 133 7.96 5.49 5.66
CA LEU A 133 7.30 4.21 5.45
C LEU A 133 8.32 3.12 5.15
N ILE A 134 8.01 1.91 5.59
CA ILE A 134 8.69 0.69 5.21
C ILE A 134 7.75 -0.19 4.38
N TYR A 135 8.29 -0.78 3.32
CA TYR A 135 7.60 -1.68 2.41
C TYR A 135 8.33 -3.02 2.36
N LEU A 136 7.59 -4.09 2.52
CA LEU A 136 8.08 -5.45 2.31
C LEU A 136 7.39 -6.00 1.07
N HIS A 137 8.17 -6.51 0.11
CA HIS A 137 7.69 -6.95 -1.20
C HIS A 137 7.97 -8.44 -1.43
N THR A 138 7.03 -9.13 -2.06
CA THR A 138 7.19 -10.55 -2.44
C THR A 138 7.74 -10.74 -3.85
N SER A 139 7.93 -9.66 -4.61
CA SER A 139 8.63 -9.64 -5.90
C SER A 139 9.66 -8.51 -5.90
N ALA A 140 10.78 -8.72 -6.57
CA ALA A 140 11.74 -7.66 -6.81
C ALA A 140 11.17 -6.60 -7.76
N TYR A 141 11.70 -5.39 -7.69
CA TYR A 141 11.32 -4.32 -8.61
C TYR A 141 11.81 -4.62 -10.03
N HIS A 142 10.90 -4.56 -10.98
CA HIS A 142 11.14 -4.72 -12.41
C HIS A 142 10.63 -3.48 -13.16
N PRO A 143 11.53 -2.61 -13.65
CA PRO A 143 11.14 -1.37 -14.35
C PRO A 143 10.21 -1.61 -15.53
N ASP A 144 10.45 -2.67 -16.31
CA ASP A 144 9.66 -3.00 -17.52
C ASP A 144 8.26 -3.58 -17.18
N ALA A 145 8.05 -3.99 -15.93
CA ALA A 145 6.77 -4.49 -15.46
C ALA A 145 5.98 -3.42 -14.67
N GLU A 146 6.57 -2.25 -14.43
CA GLU A 146 5.89 -1.19 -13.68
C GLU A 146 4.70 -0.64 -14.46
N GLY A 147 3.56 -0.56 -13.77
CA GLY A 147 2.36 0.14 -14.21
C GLY A 147 1.94 1.18 -13.19
N ALA A 148 1.18 2.18 -13.63
CA ALA A 148 0.67 3.19 -12.74
C ALA A 148 -0.62 3.83 -13.25
N LEU A 149 -1.38 4.40 -12.32
CA LEU A 149 -2.59 5.19 -12.59
C LEU A 149 -2.47 6.56 -11.94
N ASN A 150 -3.16 7.55 -12.51
CA ASN A 150 -3.12 8.91 -11.99
C ASN A 150 -3.90 9.02 -10.68
N VAL A 151 -3.29 9.62 -9.67
CA VAL A 151 -3.87 9.78 -8.32
C VAL A 151 -5.07 10.73 -8.28
N THR A 152 -5.24 11.57 -9.30
CA THR A 152 -6.34 12.53 -9.43
C THR A 152 -7.40 12.08 -10.45
N ASP A 153 -7.35 10.80 -10.85
CA ASP A 153 -8.29 10.26 -11.84
C ASP A 153 -9.75 10.34 -11.33
N PRO A 154 -10.64 11.07 -12.03
CA PRO A 154 -12.05 11.16 -11.64
C PRO A 154 -12.78 9.82 -11.61
N ALA A 155 -12.33 8.83 -12.42
CA ALA A 155 -12.93 7.49 -12.44
C ALA A 155 -12.62 6.70 -11.17
N LEU A 156 -11.51 7.00 -10.48
CA LEU A 156 -11.17 6.41 -9.18
C LEU A 156 -11.83 7.16 -8.04
N SER A 157 -12.00 8.49 -8.17
CA SER A 157 -12.64 9.35 -7.16
C SER A 157 -12.08 9.12 -5.74
N ILE A 158 -10.75 9.05 -5.63
CA ILE A 158 -10.10 8.87 -4.31
C ILE A 158 -10.28 10.13 -3.49
N ASP A 159 -10.85 9.98 -2.30
CA ASP A 159 -11.09 11.06 -1.36
C ASP A 159 -9.83 11.38 -0.53
N TRP A 160 -8.93 12.14 -1.16
CA TRP A 160 -7.70 12.59 -0.48
C TRP A 160 -8.04 13.64 0.57
N PRO A 161 -7.72 13.44 1.87
CA PRO A 161 -8.12 14.35 2.95
C PRO A 161 -7.46 15.72 2.90
N LEU A 162 -6.37 15.85 2.13
CA LEU A 162 -5.67 17.14 1.93
C LEU A 162 -5.53 17.42 0.44
N PRO A 163 -5.36 18.70 0.05
CA PRO A 163 -4.99 19.03 -1.33
C PRO A 163 -3.76 18.20 -1.77
N VAL A 164 -3.87 17.61 -2.97
CA VAL A 164 -2.76 16.84 -3.56
C VAL A 164 -1.66 17.79 -3.98
N ILE A 165 -0.50 17.67 -3.39
CA ILE A 165 0.69 18.48 -3.71
C ILE A 165 1.91 17.59 -3.92
N ASP A 166 3.00 18.17 -4.41
CA ASP A 166 4.35 17.58 -4.45
C ASP A 166 4.42 16.20 -5.14
N LEU A 167 3.60 16.02 -6.18
CA LEU A 167 3.70 14.84 -7.05
C LEU A 167 5.03 14.88 -7.81
N SER A 168 5.68 13.73 -7.96
CA SER A 168 6.81 13.59 -8.88
C SER A 168 6.37 13.89 -10.32
N LYS A 169 7.31 14.33 -11.18
CA LYS A 169 7.00 14.54 -12.62
C LYS A 169 6.46 13.25 -13.27
N ARG A 170 6.92 12.10 -12.81
CA ARG A 170 6.42 10.80 -13.25
C ARG A 170 4.96 10.61 -12.85
N ASP A 171 4.65 10.79 -11.56
CA ASP A 171 3.29 10.56 -11.03
C ASP A 171 2.26 11.54 -11.60
N GLN A 172 2.67 12.78 -11.92
CA GLN A 172 1.83 13.77 -12.62
C GLN A 172 1.42 13.32 -14.03
N ASN A 173 2.28 12.55 -14.70
CA ASN A 173 2.09 12.13 -16.09
C ASN A 173 1.49 10.73 -16.24
N HIS A 174 1.12 10.07 -15.14
CA HIS A 174 0.42 8.80 -15.26
C HIS A 174 -0.93 8.96 -15.96
N PRO A 175 -1.32 7.98 -16.80
CA PRO A 175 -2.54 8.08 -17.58
C PRO A 175 -3.79 7.98 -16.68
N PHE A 176 -4.86 8.60 -17.10
CA PHE A 176 -6.19 8.34 -16.57
C PHE A 176 -6.73 7.03 -17.13
N VAL A 177 -7.46 6.30 -16.32
CA VAL A 177 -8.09 5.01 -16.64
C VAL A 177 -8.88 5.08 -17.95
N THR A 178 -9.65 6.15 -18.12
CA THR A 178 -10.47 6.39 -19.31
C THR A 178 -9.63 6.65 -20.55
N ASN A 179 -8.52 7.37 -20.44
CA ASN A 179 -7.69 7.76 -21.58
C ASN A 179 -6.98 6.57 -22.24
N ILE A 180 -6.66 5.54 -21.45
CA ILE A 180 -5.97 4.34 -21.95
C ILE A 180 -6.89 3.14 -22.09
N ASN A 181 -8.21 3.32 -21.87
CA ASN A 181 -9.18 2.23 -21.85
C ASN A 181 -8.70 1.06 -20.96
N PHE A 182 -8.27 1.38 -19.76
CA PHE A 182 -7.67 0.43 -18.82
C PHE A 182 -8.63 -0.72 -18.51
N LYS A 183 -8.22 -1.94 -18.81
CA LYS A 183 -9.04 -3.15 -18.61
C LYS A 183 -8.66 -3.94 -17.35
N GLY A 184 -7.75 -3.42 -16.55
CA GLY A 184 -7.21 -4.10 -15.39
C GLY A 184 -6.11 -5.11 -15.73
N VAL A 185 -5.58 -5.71 -14.68
CA VAL A 185 -4.58 -6.77 -14.78
C VAL A 185 -5.23 -8.15 -14.66
N THR A 186 -4.64 -9.13 -15.32
CA THR A 186 -4.98 -10.56 -15.16
C THR A 186 -3.81 -11.21 -14.45
N LEU A 187 -4.08 -11.82 -13.30
CA LEU A 187 -3.09 -12.54 -12.47
C LEU A 187 -2.95 -13.98 -12.91
#